data_562153bd00c06d24ac18470f44115719
#
_entry.id   562153bd00c06d24ac18470f44115719
#
_cell.length_a   1.000
_cell.length_b   1.000
_cell.length_c   1.000
_cell.angle_alpha   90.00
_cell.angle_beta   90.00
_cell.angle_gamma   90.00
#
_symmetry.space_group_name_H-M   'P 1'
#
loop_
_entity.id
_entity.type
_entity.pdbx_description
1 polymer ?
#
loop_
_entity_poly.entity_id
_entity_poly.type
_entity_poly.pdbx_seq_one_letter_code
_entity_poly.pdbx_strand_id
1 'polypeptide(L)'
;KLRKPGTLVTSNTSGIPIHLMAEGRSEDFQKHFCGTHFFNPPRYLRLLEIIPTAKTDQSVVDFLMHYGDVFLGKETVLCKDTPAFIGNRIGVYSMLAVTHLVEPLGLTVEEVDKYTGPAMGHPKSATFITPFFHHQSTALGLKKSTCPSLCAFG
;
A
#
# COMPACT_ATOMS: atom_id res chain seq x y z
N LYS A 1 8.96 14.24 -24.89
CA LYS A 1 9.83 15.27 -25.56
C LYS A 1 10.04 16.53 -24.73
N LEU A 2 9.34 16.72 -23.59
CA LEU A 2 9.45 17.93 -22.77
C LEU A 2 10.36 17.76 -21.54
N ARG A 3 10.73 16.53 -21.20
CA ARG A 3 11.61 16.25 -20.06
C ARG A 3 13.08 16.54 -20.45
N LYS A 4 13.79 17.22 -19.57
CA LYS A 4 15.25 17.39 -19.73
C LYS A 4 15.94 16.03 -19.50
N PRO A 5 17.01 15.69 -20.25
CA PRO A 5 17.83 14.52 -19.96
C PRO A 5 18.28 14.49 -18.48
N GLY A 6 18.36 13.31 -17.88
CA GLY A 6 18.76 13.15 -16.49
C GLY A 6 17.71 13.55 -15.45
N THR A 7 16.51 14.02 -15.83
CA THR A 7 15.47 14.36 -14.87
C THR A 7 14.92 13.09 -14.23
N LEU A 8 14.98 13.00 -12.91
CA LEU A 8 14.35 11.94 -12.13
C LEU A 8 12.83 12.01 -12.23
N VAL A 9 12.21 10.89 -12.50
CA VAL A 9 10.75 10.73 -12.54
C VAL A 9 10.36 9.56 -11.65
N THR A 10 9.36 9.76 -10.80
CA THR A 10 8.85 8.70 -9.95
C THR A 10 7.35 8.49 -10.14
N SER A 11 6.86 7.31 -9.78
CA SER A 11 5.44 6.97 -9.77
C SER A 11 5.04 6.47 -8.38
N ASN A 12 3.90 6.94 -7.88
CA ASN A 12 3.29 6.49 -6.63
C ASN A 12 2.21 5.42 -6.89
N THR A 13 2.35 4.62 -7.95
CA THR A 13 1.41 3.52 -8.20
C THR A 13 1.45 2.49 -7.08
N SER A 14 0.30 1.92 -6.74
CA SER A 14 0.18 0.93 -5.66
C SER A 14 0.09 -0.51 -6.15
N GLY A 15 -0.05 -0.74 -7.46
CA GLY A 15 -0.28 -2.10 -7.98
C GLY A 15 0.21 -2.34 -9.39
N ILE A 16 0.46 -1.28 -10.17
CA ILE A 16 1.00 -1.42 -11.52
C ILE A 16 2.51 -1.65 -11.43
N PRO A 17 3.05 -2.73 -11.99
CA PRO A 17 4.49 -2.96 -12.03
C PRO A 17 5.23 -1.78 -12.67
N ILE A 18 6.30 -1.33 -12.03
CA ILE A 18 7.05 -0.13 -12.44
C ILE A 18 7.70 -0.32 -13.82
N HIS A 19 8.20 -1.52 -14.11
CA HIS A 19 8.82 -1.81 -15.41
C HIS A 19 7.84 -1.62 -16.58
N LEU A 20 6.55 -1.96 -16.42
CA LEU A 20 5.53 -1.77 -17.46
C LEU A 20 5.33 -0.30 -17.81
N MET A 21 5.46 0.60 -16.82
CA MET A 21 5.37 2.04 -17.04
C MET A 21 6.59 2.61 -17.74
N ALA A 22 7.74 1.95 -17.61
CA ALA A 22 9.00 2.33 -18.24
C ALA A 22 9.20 1.70 -19.63
N GLU A 23 8.44 0.66 -19.94
CA GLU A 23 8.56 -0.06 -21.21
C GLU A 23 8.31 0.85 -22.41
N GLY A 24 9.09 0.69 -23.48
CA GLY A 24 9.02 1.51 -24.70
C GLY A 24 9.45 2.98 -24.53
N ARG A 25 9.90 3.40 -23.33
CA ARG A 25 10.46 4.73 -23.11
C ARG A 25 11.94 4.78 -23.48
N SER A 26 12.47 6.01 -23.64
CA SER A 26 13.89 6.20 -23.93
C SER A 26 14.78 5.59 -22.85
N GLU A 27 16.00 5.20 -23.19
CA GLU A 27 16.97 4.66 -22.24
C GLU A 27 17.23 5.62 -21.07
N ASP A 28 17.37 6.92 -21.37
CA ASP A 28 17.53 7.95 -20.35
C ASP A 28 16.33 8.03 -19.39
N PHE A 29 15.09 7.84 -19.90
CA PHE A 29 13.92 7.78 -19.02
C PHE A 29 13.98 6.55 -18.12
N GLN A 30 14.30 5.37 -18.67
CA GLN A 30 14.34 4.12 -17.92
C GLN A 30 15.40 4.14 -16.81
N LYS A 31 16.55 4.76 -17.06
CA LYS A 31 17.62 4.94 -16.07
C LYS A 31 17.21 5.85 -14.91
N HIS A 32 16.37 6.86 -15.18
CA HIS A 32 15.94 7.86 -14.19
C HIS A 32 14.49 7.68 -13.73
N PHE A 33 13.92 6.47 -13.88
CA PHE A 33 12.56 6.16 -13.47
C PHE A 33 12.55 5.14 -12.32
N CYS A 34 11.76 5.43 -11.27
CA CYS A 34 11.63 4.57 -10.10
C CYS A 34 10.22 4.67 -9.52
N GLY A 35 9.76 3.63 -8.84
CA GLY A 35 8.58 3.69 -7.99
C GLY A 35 8.93 4.33 -6.65
N THR A 36 8.04 5.19 -6.13
CA THR A 36 8.11 5.75 -4.78
C THR A 36 6.72 5.63 -4.16
N HIS A 37 6.48 4.53 -3.45
CA HIS A 37 5.16 4.21 -2.93
C HIS A 37 5.01 4.69 -1.49
N PHE A 38 4.18 5.73 -1.31
CA PHE A 38 3.79 6.25 -0.02
C PHE A 38 2.52 5.57 0.49
N PHE A 39 2.35 5.52 1.80
CA PHE A 39 1.15 5.01 2.45
C PHE A 39 0.28 6.15 2.97
N ASN A 40 -1.03 6.02 2.80
CA ASN A 40 -2.00 7.05 3.18
C ASN A 40 -2.39 6.94 4.67
N PRO A 41 -2.36 8.01 5.45
CA PRO A 41 -1.98 9.38 5.06
C PRO A 41 -0.46 9.60 5.08
N PRO A 42 0.13 10.08 3.96
CA PRO A 42 1.58 10.11 3.78
C PRO A 42 2.31 11.03 4.76
N ARG A 43 1.60 11.98 5.36
CA ARG A 43 2.17 12.86 6.39
C ARG A 43 2.53 12.12 7.66
N TYR A 44 1.78 11.08 8.02
CA TYR A 44 1.91 10.40 9.30
C TYR A 44 2.60 9.04 9.18
N LEU A 45 2.34 8.31 8.09
CA LEU A 45 2.96 7.02 7.87
C LEU A 45 4.39 7.19 7.37
N ARG A 46 5.33 6.59 8.09
CA ARG A 46 6.76 6.75 7.84
C ARG A 46 7.27 5.88 6.69
N LEU A 47 6.63 4.75 6.43
CA LEU A 47 7.07 3.81 5.38
C LEU A 47 7.02 4.48 3.99
N LEU A 48 8.15 4.37 3.29
CA LEU A 48 8.29 4.74 1.89
C LEU A 48 9.00 3.61 1.15
N GLU A 49 8.31 2.96 0.24
CA GLU A 49 8.88 1.91 -0.59
C GLU A 49 9.53 2.53 -1.83
N ILE A 50 10.77 2.12 -2.10
CA ILE A 50 11.53 2.50 -3.30
C ILE A 50 11.61 1.27 -4.19
N ILE A 51 11.05 1.38 -5.40
CA ILE A 51 10.86 0.26 -6.32
C ILE A 51 11.61 0.55 -7.63
N PRO A 52 12.89 0.20 -7.76
CA PRO A 52 13.62 0.32 -9.01
C PRO A 52 13.20 -0.76 -10.01
N THR A 53 13.37 -0.47 -11.28
CA THR A 53 13.36 -1.47 -12.35
C THR A 53 14.77 -2.03 -12.57
N ALA A 54 14.90 -3.07 -13.39
CA ALA A 54 16.22 -3.61 -13.76
C ALA A 54 17.10 -2.60 -14.52
N LYS A 55 16.52 -1.50 -15.01
CA LYS A 55 17.22 -0.46 -15.79
C LYS A 55 17.42 0.83 -15.01
N THR A 56 16.88 0.95 -13.81
CA THR A 56 17.06 2.13 -12.95
C THR A 56 18.51 2.22 -12.49
N ASP A 57 19.14 3.37 -12.69
CA ASP A 57 20.51 3.59 -12.23
C ASP A 57 20.60 3.53 -10.69
N GLN A 58 21.64 2.90 -10.16
CA GLN A 58 21.86 2.78 -8.73
C GLN A 58 21.94 4.14 -8.03
N SER A 59 22.52 5.14 -8.67
CA SER A 59 22.59 6.52 -8.16
C SER A 59 21.21 7.12 -7.91
N VAL A 60 20.20 6.78 -8.71
CA VAL A 60 18.81 7.19 -8.50
C VAL A 60 18.22 6.53 -7.27
N VAL A 61 18.49 5.24 -7.08
CA VAL A 61 18.03 4.50 -5.90
C VAL A 61 18.66 5.08 -4.63
N ASP A 62 19.96 5.28 -4.63
CA ASP A 62 20.71 5.82 -3.49
C ASP A 62 20.22 7.24 -3.12
N PHE A 63 19.98 8.07 -4.15
CA PHE A 63 19.41 9.41 -3.97
C PHE A 63 18.03 9.33 -3.32
N LEU A 64 17.13 8.49 -3.82
CA LEU A 64 15.75 8.39 -3.32
C LEU A 64 15.71 7.83 -1.90
N MET A 65 16.53 6.84 -1.58
CA MET A 65 16.67 6.31 -0.22
C MET A 65 17.13 7.40 0.73
N HIS A 66 18.25 8.07 0.41
CA HIS A 66 18.77 9.17 1.24
C HIS A 66 17.79 10.34 1.37
N TYR A 67 17.16 10.74 0.26
CA TYR A 67 16.19 11.85 0.26
C TYR A 67 14.96 11.51 1.12
N GLY A 68 14.46 10.29 1.01
CA GLY A 68 13.33 9.81 1.82
C GLY A 68 13.64 9.82 3.31
N ASP A 69 14.78 9.28 3.70
CA ASP A 69 15.16 9.17 5.12
C ASP A 69 15.48 10.55 5.72
N VAL A 70 16.33 11.33 5.06
CA VAL A 70 16.90 12.56 5.66
C VAL A 70 15.98 13.76 5.49
N PHE A 71 15.40 13.96 4.29
CA PHE A 71 14.63 15.17 3.99
C PHE A 71 13.13 15.00 4.19
N LEU A 72 12.59 13.80 3.97
CA LEU A 72 11.17 13.53 4.16
C LEU A 72 10.84 12.89 5.51
N GLY A 73 11.84 12.50 6.30
CA GLY A 73 11.66 11.85 7.60
C GLY A 73 10.93 10.50 7.49
N LYS A 74 11.12 9.80 6.35
CA LYS A 74 10.57 8.49 6.09
C LYS A 74 11.51 7.39 6.59
N GLU A 75 11.01 6.18 6.59
CA GLU A 75 11.78 4.95 6.69
C GLU A 75 11.70 4.28 5.33
N THR A 76 12.77 4.42 4.54
CA THR A 76 12.80 3.93 3.17
C THR A 76 13.12 2.44 3.15
N VAL A 77 12.42 1.70 2.29
CA VAL A 77 12.63 0.26 2.08
C VAL A 77 12.78 -0.01 0.59
N LEU A 78 13.87 -0.69 0.24
CA LEU A 78 14.09 -1.13 -1.14
C LEU A 78 13.20 -2.34 -1.44
N CYS A 79 12.35 -2.21 -2.45
CA CYS A 79 11.38 -3.23 -2.85
C CYS A 79 11.67 -3.79 -4.24
N LYS A 80 11.36 -5.07 -4.44
CA LYS A 80 11.31 -5.65 -5.78
C LYS A 80 10.09 -5.14 -6.53
N ASP A 81 10.21 -4.98 -7.84
CA ASP A 81 9.11 -4.64 -8.75
C ASP A 81 8.18 -5.84 -8.96
N THR A 82 7.44 -6.17 -7.91
CA THR A 82 6.44 -7.26 -7.88
C THR A 82 5.07 -6.69 -7.53
N PRO A 83 3.95 -7.32 -7.96
CA PRO A 83 2.61 -6.83 -7.63
C PRO A 83 2.41 -6.58 -6.14
N ALA A 84 1.83 -5.42 -5.81
CA ALA A 84 1.54 -4.94 -4.45
C ALA A 84 2.77 -4.71 -3.55
N PHE A 85 3.99 -4.78 -4.09
CA PHE A 85 5.28 -4.53 -3.43
C PHE A 85 5.42 -5.29 -2.08
N ILE A 86 5.76 -4.65 -0.97
CA ILE A 86 5.89 -5.29 0.35
C ILE A 86 4.69 -4.97 1.24
N GLY A 87 4.41 -3.70 1.51
CA GLY A 87 3.43 -3.29 2.51
C GLY A 87 1.99 -3.70 2.16
N ASN A 88 1.57 -3.43 0.92
CA ASN A 88 0.25 -3.86 0.46
C ASN A 88 0.13 -5.38 0.42
N ARG A 89 1.21 -6.08 0.07
CA ARG A 89 1.22 -7.55 0.02
C ARG A 89 1.02 -8.18 1.40
N ILE A 90 1.72 -7.64 2.42
CA ILE A 90 1.55 -8.06 3.82
C ILE A 90 0.13 -7.73 4.30
N GLY A 91 -0.36 -6.52 4.01
CA GLY A 91 -1.70 -6.08 4.40
C GLY A 91 -2.80 -6.95 3.78
N VAL A 92 -2.72 -7.23 2.49
CA VAL A 92 -3.68 -8.11 1.80
C VAL A 92 -3.62 -9.54 2.35
N TYR A 93 -2.42 -10.08 2.58
CA TYR A 93 -2.25 -11.40 3.18
C TYR A 93 -2.89 -11.48 4.57
N SER A 94 -2.58 -10.53 5.45
CA SER A 94 -3.12 -10.50 6.81
C SER A 94 -4.64 -10.46 6.81
N MET A 95 -5.20 -9.70 5.91
CA MET A 95 -6.62 -9.53 5.77
C MET A 95 -7.32 -10.76 5.21
N LEU A 96 -6.76 -11.41 4.18
CA LEU A 96 -7.26 -12.68 3.69
C LEU A 96 -7.19 -13.75 4.77
N ALA A 97 -6.12 -13.80 5.57
CA ALA A 97 -6.00 -14.73 6.69
C ALA A 97 -7.12 -14.52 7.73
N VAL A 98 -7.42 -13.26 8.07
CA VAL A 98 -8.56 -12.95 8.96
C VAL A 98 -9.88 -13.39 8.32
N THR A 99 -10.11 -13.06 7.05
CA THR A 99 -11.34 -13.44 6.33
C THR A 99 -11.58 -14.94 6.35
N HIS A 100 -10.54 -15.75 6.17
CA HIS A 100 -10.66 -17.22 6.22
C HIS A 100 -11.06 -17.76 7.59
N LEU A 101 -10.86 -16.99 8.66
CA LEU A 101 -11.25 -17.39 10.02
C LEU A 101 -12.67 -16.96 10.39
N VAL A 102 -13.24 -15.98 9.69
CA VAL A 102 -14.56 -15.40 10.01
C VAL A 102 -15.66 -16.42 9.91
N GLU A 103 -15.73 -17.12 8.78
CA GLU A 103 -16.79 -18.09 8.50
C GLU A 103 -16.74 -19.32 9.44
N PRO A 104 -15.60 -20.02 9.62
CA PRO A 104 -15.51 -21.15 10.53
C PRO A 104 -15.82 -20.81 12.00
N LEU A 105 -15.50 -19.59 12.42
CA LEU A 105 -15.73 -19.12 13.79
C LEU A 105 -17.12 -18.51 13.98
N GLY A 106 -17.89 -18.32 12.90
CA GLY A 106 -19.23 -17.73 12.95
C GLY A 106 -19.26 -16.26 13.38
N LEU A 107 -18.13 -15.54 13.23
CA LEU A 107 -18.00 -14.15 13.65
C LEU A 107 -18.69 -13.20 12.68
N THR A 108 -19.17 -12.07 13.20
CA THR A 108 -19.63 -10.96 12.39
C THR A 108 -18.48 -10.01 12.03
N VAL A 109 -18.68 -9.15 11.03
CA VAL A 109 -17.70 -8.12 10.63
C VAL A 109 -17.34 -7.21 11.79
N GLU A 110 -18.33 -6.80 12.58
CA GLU A 110 -18.18 -5.91 13.74
C GLU A 110 -17.38 -6.56 14.86
N GLU A 111 -17.57 -7.85 15.10
CA GLU A 111 -16.79 -8.60 16.07
C GLU A 111 -15.33 -8.71 15.65
N VAL A 112 -15.08 -9.02 14.38
CA VAL A 112 -13.72 -9.07 13.84
C VAL A 112 -13.03 -7.72 13.96
N ASP A 113 -13.69 -6.63 13.60
CA ASP A 113 -13.12 -5.28 13.72
C ASP A 113 -12.84 -4.88 15.17
N LYS A 114 -13.67 -5.32 16.10
CA LYS A 114 -13.43 -5.13 17.53
C LYS A 114 -12.16 -5.85 17.99
N TYR A 115 -11.94 -7.07 17.53
CA TYR A 115 -10.76 -7.86 17.89
C TYR A 115 -9.50 -7.40 17.18
N THR A 116 -9.56 -7.11 15.88
CA THR A 116 -8.40 -6.76 15.04
C THR A 116 -8.06 -5.27 15.03
N GLY A 117 -8.84 -4.45 15.72
CA GLY A 117 -8.63 -3.01 15.84
C GLY A 117 -7.87 -2.62 17.12
N PRO A 118 -8.46 -1.72 17.94
CA PRO A 118 -7.79 -1.19 19.13
C PRO A 118 -7.35 -2.25 20.14
N ALA A 119 -8.05 -3.36 20.23
CA ALA A 119 -7.69 -4.48 21.11
C ALA A 119 -6.31 -5.07 20.81
N MET A 120 -5.87 -5.01 19.55
CA MET A 120 -4.54 -5.43 19.10
C MET A 120 -3.55 -4.27 18.93
N GLY A 121 -3.90 -3.08 19.40
CA GLY A 121 -3.07 -1.88 19.24
C GLY A 121 -3.10 -1.29 17.83
N HIS A 122 -4.02 -1.73 16.98
CA HIS A 122 -4.21 -1.14 15.65
C HIS A 122 -5.09 0.12 15.73
N PRO A 123 -5.02 1.01 14.72
CA PRO A 123 -5.91 2.16 14.61
C PRO A 123 -7.40 1.73 14.61
N LYS A 124 -8.30 2.67 14.88
CA LYS A 124 -9.75 2.43 14.79
C LYS A 124 -10.23 1.95 13.42
N SER A 125 -9.44 2.16 12.37
CA SER A 125 -9.60 1.51 11.06
C SER A 125 -9.14 0.06 11.13
N ALA A 126 -9.92 -0.81 11.74
CA ALA A 126 -9.71 -2.25 11.84
C ALA A 126 -9.74 -2.94 10.46
N THR A 127 -9.82 -4.27 10.42
CA THR A 127 -9.71 -5.06 9.19
C THR A 127 -10.74 -4.67 8.12
N PHE A 128 -12.00 -4.43 8.48
CA PHE A 128 -13.08 -4.18 7.53
C PHE A 128 -13.59 -2.74 7.47
N ILE A 129 -13.30 -1.90 8.47
CA ILE A 129 -13.69 -0.48 8.49
C ILE A 129 -12.87 0.36 7.50
N THR A 130 -11.71 -0.11 7.06
CA THR A 130 -10.92 0.62 6.06
C THR A 130 -11.77 0.81 4.79
N PRO A 131 -11.90 2.04 4.22
CA PRO A 131 -12.79 2.34 3.09
C PRO A 131 -12.60 1.42 1.87
N PHE A 132 -11.42 0.85 1.72
CA PHE A 132 -11.10 -0.12 0.68
C PHE A 132 -11.90 -1.42 0.80
N PHE A 133 -12.32 -1.82 2.01
CA PHE A 133 -12.97 -3.12 2.27
C PHE A 133 -14.46 -3.03 2.55
N HIS A 134 -14.97 -1.85 2.84
CA HIS A 134 -16.41 -1.67 3.01
C HIS A 134 -17.21 -2.15 1.78
N HIS A 135 -16.66 -1.98 0.58
CA HIS A 135 -17.24 -2.52 -0.66
C HIS A 135 -17.01 -4.02 -0.85
N GLN A 136 -15.89 -4.56 -0.36
CA GLN A 136 -15.56 -5.99 -0.56
C GLN A 136 -16.21 -6.91 0.46
N SER A 137 -16.48 -6.46 1.69
CA SER A 137 -17.18 -7.28 2.69
C SER A 137 -18.58 -7.70 2.20
N THR A 138 -19.24 -6.84 1.42
CA THR A 138 -20.54 -7.16 0.79
C THR A 138 -20.37 -8.16 -0.34
N ALA A 139 -19.30 -8.07 -1.12
CA ALA A 139 -18.99 -8.99 -2.22
C ALA A 139 -18.56 -10.38 -1.73
N LEU A 140 -17.98 -10.47 -0.54
CA LEU A 140 -17.57 -11.72 0.11
C LEU A 140 -18.69 -12.41 0.90
N GLY A 141 -19.92 -11.85 0.91
CA GLY A 141 -21.07 -12.45 1.59
C GLY A 141 -20.94 -12.51 3.12
N LEU A 142 -20.04 -11.73 3.71
CA LEU A 142 -19.83 -11.74 5.17
C LEU A 142 -21.05 -11.18 5.90
N LYS A 143 -21.47 -11.85 6.98
CA LYS A 143 -22.59 -11.43 7.80
C LYS A 143 -22.31 -10.11 8.49
N LYS A 144 -23.17 -9.11 8.28
CA LYS A 144 -23.22 -7.88 9.08
C LYS A 144 -24.18 -8.08 10.25
N SER A 145 -23.89 -7.45 11.39
CA SER A 145 -24.87 -7.45 12.48
C SER A 145 -26.13 -6.70 12.06
N THR A 146 -27.28 -7.19 12.47
CA THR A 146 -28.58 -6.56 12.22
C THR A 146 -28.89 -5.43 13.19
N CYS A 147 -27.90 -4.95 13.95
CA CYS A 147 -28.08 -3.91 14.96
C CYS A 147 -28.11 -2.51 14.32
N PRO A 148 -29.25 -1.79 14.36
CA PRO A 148 -29.40 -0.49 13.69
C PRO A 148 -28.58 0.65 14.31
N SER A 149 -28.05 0.48 15.52
CA SER A 149 -27.43 1.56 16.30
C SER A 149 -25.96 1.85 15.98
N LEU A 150 -25.29 1.03 15.19
CA LEU A 150 -23.86 1.21 14.82
C LEU A 150 -23.62 1.86 13.44
N CYS A 151 -24.67 2.11 12.65
CA CYS A 151 -24.55 2.76 11.35
C CYS A 151 -24.58 4.30 11.39
N ALA A 152 -24.57 4.93 12.58
CA ALA A 152 -24.81 6.37 12.74
C ALA A 152 -23.52 7.21 12.91
N PHE A 153 -22.35 6.68 12.63
CA PHE A 153 -21.10 7.47 12.62
C PHE A 153 -20.37 7.26 11.28
N GLY A 154 -20.84 7.95 10.25
CA GLY A 154 -20.17 8.18 9.00
C GLY A 154 -19.50 9.54 8.98
#